data_6f74f96f762b2667ca6de932482dbe8f
#
_entry.id   6f74f96f762b2667ca6de932482dbe8f
#
_cell.length_a   1.000
_cell.length_b   1.000
_cell.length_c   1.000
_cell.angle_alpha   90.00
_cell.angle_beta   90.00
_cell.angle_gamma   90.00
#
_symmetry.space_group_name_H-M   'P 1'
#
loop_
_entity.id
_entity.type
_entity.pdbx_description
1 polymer ?
#
loop_
_entity_poly.entity_id
_entity_poly.type
_entity_poly.pdbx_seq_one_letter_code
_entity_poly.pdbx_strand_id
1 'polypeptide(L)'
;MELDAIHHVAIIVSDYAAAKDFYVNKLGFPVLRENYRPGKRDWKLDLRLNDTTELEIFAPENPPKRVTRPEACGLRHLAFHVEDVEATVRELERLGIPCEPIRTDSFTGKKMTFFFDPDGLPLELHE
;
A
#
# COMPACT_ATOMS: atom_id res chain seq x y z
N MET A 1 -11.98 9.22 -25.14
CA MET A 1 -10.88 8.57 -24.38
C MET A 1 -11.51 7.69 -23.33
N GLU A 2 -11.15 6.44 -23.27
CA GLU A 2 -11.64 5.51 -22.23
C GLU A 2 -10.46 5.09 -21.35
N LEU A 3 -10.56 5.38 -20.05
CA LEU A 3 -9.61 4.94 -19.02
C LEU A 3 -10.40 4.00 -18.09
N ASP A 4 -10.53 2.75 -18.50
CA ASP A 4 -11.50 1.81 -17.95
C ASP A 4 -11.08 1.15 -16.63
N ALA A 5 -9.77 1.08 -16.36
CA ALA A 5 -9.27 0.45 -15.14
C ALA A 5 -7.91 1.00 -14.74
N ILE A 6 -7.57 0.86 -13.46
CA ILE A 6 -6.21 1.08 -12.98
C ILE A 6 -5.41 -0.20 -13.29
N HIS A 7 -4.42 -0.11 -14.18
CA HIS A 7 -3.56 -1.24 -14.51
C HIS A 7 -2.62 -1.57 -13.34
N HIS A 8 -1.92 -0.58 -12.81
CA HIS A 8 -1.04 -0.74 -11.66
C HIS A 8 -0.87 0.56 -10.89
N VAL A 9 -0.45 0.41 -9.64
CA VAL A 9 0.03 1.49 -8.79
C VAL A 9 1.48 1.18 -8.43
N ALA A 10 2.38 2.14 -8.63
CA ALA A 10 3.80 2.00 -8.32
C ALA A 10 4.14 2.68 -6.99
N ILE A 11 4.84 1.96 -6.12
CA ILE A 11 5.25 2.42 -4.79
C ILE A 11 6.76 2.29 -4.67
N ILE A 12 7.42 3.34 -4.20
CA ILE A 12 8.85 3.34 -3.91
C ILE A 12 9.04 3.06 -2.42
N VAL A 13 9.94 2.12 -2.10
CA VAL A 13 10.25 1.72 -0.73
C VAL A 13 11.76 1.83 -0.46
N SER A 14 12.12 2.07 0.80
CA SER A 14 13.53 2.22 1.20
C SER A 14 14.21 0.91 1.57
N ASP A 15 13.44 -0.08 2.00
CA ASP A 15 13.93 -1.40 2.43
C ASP A 15 13.12 -2.50 1.75
N TYR A 16 13.77 -3.19 0.81
CA TYR A 16 13.12 -4.24 0.02
C TYR A 16 12.59 -5.39 0.89
N ALA A 17 13.40 -5.88 1.82
CA ALA A 17 13.01 -7.00 2.68
C ALA A 17 11.83 -6.64 3.58
N ALA A 18 11.85 -5.45 4.19
CA ALA A 18 10.77 -4.97 5.02
C ALA A 18 9.47 -4.76 4.23
N ALA A 19 9.56 -4.20 3.02
CA ALA A 19 8.41 -4.01 2.14
C ALA A 19 7.82 -5.34 1.68
N LYS A 20 8.66 -6.29 1.28
CA LYS A 20 8.20 -7.63 0.88
C LYS A 20 7.50 -8.35 2.03
N ASP A 21 8.07 -8.30 3.25
CA ASP A 21 7.43 -8.87 4.43
C ASP A 21 6.05 -8.24 4.68
N PHE A 22 5.97 -6.92 4.57
CA PHE A 22 4.72 -6.19 4.78
C PHE A 22 3.67 -6.53 3.72
N TYR A 23 3.96 -6.33 2.44
CA TYR A 23 2.98 -6.46 1.37
C TYR A 23 2.66 -7.92 1.03
N VAL A 24 3.63 -8.82 1.10
CA VAL A 24 3.45 -10.24 0.74
C VAL A 24 3.07 -11.08 1.96
N ASN A 25 3.88 -11.07 3.02
CA ASN A 25 3.67 -11.97 4.16
C ASN A 25 2.55 -11.50 5.06
N LYS A 26 2.44 -10.21 5.33
CA LYS A 26 1.41 -9.65 6.23
C LYS A 26 0.12 -9.33 5.50
N LEU A 27 0.15 -8.53 4.42
CA LEU A 27 -1.06 -8.18 3.67
C LEU A 27 -1.53 -9.29 2.72
N GLY A 28 -0.67 -10.25 2.39
CA GLY A 28 -1.05 -11.44 1.64
C GLY A 28 -1.17 -11.24 0.12
N PHE A 29 -0.61 -10.19 -0.46
CA PHE A 29 -0.65 -10.00 -1.90
C PHE A 29 0.23 -11.01 -2.62
N PRO A 30 -0.32 -11.84 -3.55
CA PRO A 30 0.47 -12.81 -4.28
C PRO A 30 1.54 -12.16 -5.16
N VAL A 31 2.73 -12.78 -5.20
CA VAL A 31 3.83 -12.35 -6.08
C VAL A 31 3.55 -12.82 -7.50
N LEU A 32 3.57 -11.89 -8.45
CA LEU A 32 3.50 -12.16 -9.88
C LEU A 32 4.90 -12.29 -10.50
N ARG A 33 5.80 -11.36 -10.19
CA ARG A 33 7.16 -11.29 -10.69
C ARG A 33 8.05 -10.63 -9.65
N GLU A 34 9.29 -11.08 -9.59
CA GLU A 34 10.31 -10.50 -8.70
C GLU A 34 11.64 -10.45 -9.44
N ASN A 35 12.20 -9.26 -9.63
CA ASN A 35 13.42 -9.08 -10.39
C ASN A 35 14.33 -8.02 -9.76
N TYR A 36 15.62 -8.33 -9.67
CA TYR A 36 16.63 -7.32 -9.47
C TYR A 36 17.04 -6.75 -10.83
N ARG A 37 17.10 -5.41 -10.95
CA ARG A 37 17.48 -4.73 -12.20
C ARG A 37 18.86 -4.09 -12.06
N PRO A 38 19.94 -4.78 -12.52
CA PRO A 38 21.31 -4.31 -12.29
C PRO A 38 21.60 -2.93 -12.93
N GLY A 39 21.03 -2.65 -14.11
CA GLY A 39 21.20 -1.37 -14.78
C GLY A 39 20.58 -0.18 -14.04
N LYS A 40 19.59 -0.42 -13.19
CA LYS A 40 18.91 0.59 -12.34
C LYS A 40 19.27 0.45 -10.87
N ARG A 41 19.95 -0.61 -10.50
CA ARG A 41 20.35 -0.96 -9.13
C ARG A 41 19.16 -0.92 -8.17
N ASP A 42 18.06 -1.57 -8.58
CA ASP A 42 16.85 -1.66 -7.77
C ASP A 42 16.21 -3.04 -7.85
N TRP A 43 15.37 -3.34 -6.87
CA TRP A 43 14.42 -4.43 -6.93
C TRP A 43 13.09 -3.93 -7.49
N LYS A 44 12.44 -4.76 -8.31
CA LYS A 44 11.09 -4.56 -8.78
C LYS A 44 10.26 -5.80 -8.43
N LEU A 45 9.25 -5.62 -7.59
CA LEU A 45 8.37 -6.66 -7.11
C LEU A 45 6.94 -6.34 -7.57
N ASP A 46 6.38 -7.19 -8.44
CA ASP A 46 5.04 -7.03 -8.96
C ASP A 46 4.09 -7.96 -8.19
N LEU A 47 3.06 -7.39 -7.59
CA LEU A 47 2.08 -8.08 -6.77
C LEU A 47 0.69 -7.98 -7.41
N ARG A 48 -0.12 -9.02 -7.24
CA ARG A 48 -1.53 -8.99 -7.61
C ARG A 48 -2.35 -8.31 -6.51
N LEU A 49 -3.02 -7.22 -6.84
CA LEU A 49 -4.00 -6.61 -5.95
C LEU A 49 -5.39 -7.26 -6.13
N ASN A 50 -5.84 -7.35 -7.37
CA ASN A 50 -7.08 -8.01 -7.79
C ASN A 50 -6.95 -8.49 -9.25
N ASP A 51 -8.05 -8.85 -9.89
CA ASP A 51 -8.02 -9.41 -11.25
C ASP A 51 -7.54 -8.41 -12.33
N THR A 52 -7.61 -7.11 -12.06
CA THR A 52 -7.30 -6.07 -13.03
C THR A 52 -6.14 -5.15 -12.63
N THR A 53 -5.76 -5.12 -11.35
CA THR A 53 -4.80 -4.13 -10.83
C THR A 53 -3.62 -4.82 -10.15
N GLU A 54 -2.42 -4.36 -10.46
CA GLU A 54 -1.18 -4.78 -9.83
C GLU A 54 -0.63 -3.70 -8.90
N LEU A 55 0.17 -4.10 -7.92
CA LEU A 55 1.07 -3.21 -7.19
C LEU A 55 2.50 -3.48 -7.65
N GLU A 56 3.20 -2.43 -8.07
CA GLU A 56 4.62 -2.52 -8.40
C GLU A 56 5.43 -1.87 -7.27
N ILE A 57 6.23 -2.66 -6.58
CA ILE A 57 7.10 -2.18 -5.50
C ILE A 57 8.51 -2.01 -6.05
N PHE A 58 9.01 -0.78 -5.99
CA PHE A 58 10.37 -0.44 -6.42
C PHE A 58 11.23 -0.12 -5.21
N ALA A 59 12.38 -0.77 -5.10
CA ALA A 59 13.33 -0.51 -4.02
C ALA A 59 14.69 -0.07 -4.61
N PRO A 60 14.84 1.22 -4.97
CA PRO A 60 16.12 1.77 -5.40
C PRO A 60 17.06 1.98 -4.21
N GLU A 61 18.33 2.22 -4.49
CA GLU A 61 19.29 2.59 -3.46
C GLU A 61 19.00 3.99 -2.92
N ASN A 62 18.88 4.11 -1.59
CA ASN A 62 18.75 5.39 -0.88
C ASN A 62 17.70 6.37 -1.46
N PRO A 63 16.44 5.98 -1.64
CA PRO A 63 15.43 6.90 -2.10
C PRO A 63 15.19 8.02 -1.07
N PRO A 64 14.83 9.23 -1.49
CA PRO A 64 14.40 10.27 -0.57
C PRO A 64 13.19 9.81 0.27
N LYS A 65 13.14 10.27 1.52
CA LYS A 65 11.99 9.96 2.38
C LYS A 65 10.71 10.59 1.84
N ARG A 66 9.58 9.92 2.08
CA ARG A 66 8.27 10.47 1.78
C ARG A 66 8.07 11.80 2.49
N VAL A 67 7.57 12.81 1.78
CA VAL A 67 7.17 14.08 2.36
C VAL A 67 5.77 13.94 2.94
N THR A 68 5.66 14.14 4.26
CA THR A 68 4.40 14.05 5.00
C THR A 68 4.34 15.20 6.02
N ARG A 69 3.16 15.82 6.15
CA ARG A 69 2.84 16.86 7.15
C ARG A 69 3.73 18.11 7.08
N PRO A 70 3.57 18.99 6.08
CA PRO A 70 2.51 18.92 5.08
C PRO A 70 2.83 17.95 3.95
N GLU A 71 1.77 17.39 3.36
CA GLU A 71 1.91 16.48 2.23
C GLU A 71 2.21 17.24 0.94
N ALA A 72 3.12 16.71 0.13
CA ALA A 72 3.45 17.27 -1.17
C ALA A 72 2.37 16.95 -2.21
N CYS A 73 2.35 17.72 -3.30
CA CYS A 73 1.50 17.38 -4.45
C CYS A 73 1.81 15.98 -4.98
N GLY A 74 0.78 15.25 -5.37
CA GLY A 74 0.87 13.89 -5.88
C GLY A 74 -0.10 12.94 -5.17
N LEU A 75 0.17 11.65 -5.23
CA LEU A 75 -0.64 10.66 -4.55
C LEU A 75 -0.56 10.84 -3.03
N ARG A 76 -1.71 11.04 -2.40
CA ARG A 76 -1.81 11.24 -0.96
C ARG A 76 -1.76 9.90 -0.20
N HIS A 77 -2.58 8.94 -0.63
CA HIS A 77 -2.68 7.61 -0.04
C HIS A 77 -3.29 6.62 -1.05
N LEU A 78 -3.29 5.35 -0.67
CA LEU A 78 -3.95 4.28 -1.40
C LEU A 78 -5.05 3.71 -0.52
N ALA A 79 -6.28 3.66 -1.01
CA ALA A 79 -7.43 3.15 -0.28
C ALA A 79 -7.85 1.78 -0.80
N PHE A 80 -8.13 0.86 0.12
CA PHE A 80 -8.65 -0.47 -0.16
C PHE A 80 -10.08 -0.57 0.34
N HIS A 81 -10.98 -1.08 -0.51
CA HIS A 81 -12.32 -1.45 -0.06
C HIS A 81 -12.25 -2.73 0.78
N VAL A 82 -12.96 -2.73 1.90
CA VAL A 82 -13.16 -3.90 2.75
C VAL A 82 -14.63 -3.99 3.18
N GLU A 83 -15.12 -5.20 3.39
CA GLU A 83 -16.51 -5.41 3.83
C GLU A 83 -16.75 -5.00 5.30
N ASP A 84 -15.71 -5.14 6.14
CA ASP A 84 -15.78 -4.88 7.57
C ASP A 84 -14.44 -4.29 8.04
N VAL A 85 -14.43 -2.98 8.25
CA VAL A 85 -13.23 -2.26 8.71
C VAL A 85 -12.79 -2.76 10.09
N GLU A 86 -13.71 -3.00 11.02
CA GLU A 86 -13.36 -3.44 12.38
C GLU A 86 -12.71 -4.83 12.38
N ALA A 87 -13.23 -5.76 11.58
CA ALA A 87 -12.65 -7.10 11.44
C ALA A 87 -11.24 -7.03 10.81
N THR A 88 -11.08 -6.22 9.78
CA THR A 88 -9.78 -6.04 9.09
C THR A 88 -8.75 -5.38 10.02
N VAL A 89 -9.15 -4.40 10.81
CA VAL A 89 -8.27 -3.78 11.82
C VAL A 89 -7.78 -4.82 12.84
N ARG A 90 -8.69 -5.65 13.36
CA ARG A 90 -8.29 -6.72 14.30
C ARG A 90 -7.28 -7.69 13.68
N GLU A 91 -7.41 -7.97 12.40
CA GLU A 91 -6.47 -8.84 11.68
C GLU A 91 -5.10 -8.16 11.52
N LEU A 92 -5.07 -6.89 11.09
CA LEU A 92 -3.84 -6.12 10.96
C LEU A 92 -3.10 -6.00 12.30
N GLU A 93 -3.81 -5.71 13.39
CA GLU A 93 -3.23 -5.60 14.72
C GLU A 93 -2.62 -6.93 15.19
N ARG A 94 -3.25 -8.07 14.88
CA ARG A 94 -2.67 -9.39 15.17
C ARG A 94 -1.36 -9.65 14.40
N LEU A 95 -1.20 -9.02 13.24
CA LEU A 95 0.02 -9.08 12.44
C LEU A 95 1.06 -8.02 12.86
N GLY A 96 0.78 -7.26 13.91
CA GLY A 96 1.67 -6.22 14.42
C GLY A 96 1.63 -4.92 13.61
N ILE A 97 0.57 -4.69 12.84
CA ILE A 97 0.37 -3.47 12.05
C ILE A 97 -0.63 -2.60 12.80
N PRO A 98 -0.18 -1.49 13.44
CA PRO A 98 -1.09 -0.60 14.15
C PRO A 98 -1.96 0.19 13.17
N CYS A 99 -3.22 0.41 13.57
CA CYS A 99 -4.17 1.23 12.82
C CYS A 99 -4.54 2.48 13.63
N GLU A 100 -4.90 3.55 12.93
CA GLU A 100 -5.52 4.70 13.56
C GLU A 100 -6.91 4.34 14.12
N PRO A 101 -7.50 5.16 15.00
CA PRO A 101 -8.89 4.96 15.43
C PRO A 101 -9.84 4.94 14.25
N ILE A 102 -10.79 4.01 14.26
CA ILE A 102 -11.83 3.93 13.23
C ILE A 102 -12.71 5.16 13.30
N ARG A 103 -13.01 5.76 12.16
CA ARG A 103 -13.94 6.91 12.03
C ARG A 103 -14.97 6.63 10.95
N THR A 104 -16.01 7.45 10.99
CA THR A 104 -17.05 7.44 9.97
C THR A 104 -16.78 8.56 8.98
N ASP A 105 -16.75 8.23 7.69
CA ASP A 105 -16.72 9.23 6.63
C ASP A 105 -18.01 10.04 6.66
N SER A 106 -17.89 11.35 6.89
CA SER A 106 -19.05 12.24 7.04
C SER A 106 -19.89 12.39 5.75
N PHE A 107 -19.33 12.09 4.59
CA PHE A 107 -20.00 12.20 3.30
C PHE A 107 -20.71 10.90 2.90
N THR A 108 -20.17 9.73 3.26
CA THR A 108 -20.71 8.43 2.85
C THR A 108 -21.40 7.68 3.98
N GLY A 109 -21.14 8.01 5.24
CA GLY A 109 -21.60 7.27 6.42
C GLY A 109 -20.88 5.93 6.61
N LYS A 110 -19.84 5.66 5.84
CA LYS A 110 -19.07 4.42 5.88
C LYS A 110 -17.92 4.51 6.87
N LYS A 111 -17.54 3.39 7.46
CA LYS A 111 -16.36 3.32 8.32
C LYS A 111 -15.09 3.33 7.50
N MET A 112 -14.07 3.96 8.05
CA MET A 112 -12.75 4.03 7.44
C MET A 112 -11.67 4.19 8.51
N THR A 113 -10.45 3.83 8.19
CA THR A 113 -9.28 4.10 9.01
C THR A 113 -8.02 4.04 8.17
N PHE A 114 -6.90 4.46 8.77
CA PHE A 114 -5.57 4.40 8.14
C PHE A 114 -4.63 3.47 8.89
N PHE A 115 -3.76 2.85 8.13
CA PHE A 115 -2.53 2.21 8.58
C PHE A 115 -1.40 2.62 7.65
N PHE A 116 -0.17 2.20 7.92
CA PHE A 116 0.99 2.72 7.19
C PHE A 116 1.92 1.59 6.77
N ASP A 117 2.51 1.71 5.59
CA ASP A 117 3.59 0.82 5.20
C ASP A 117 4.89 1.15 5.96
N PRO A 118 5.97 0.35 5.83
CA PRO A 118 7.23 0.61 6.55
C PRO A 118 7.87 1.99 6.29
N ASP A 119 7.56 2.62 5.17
CA ASP A 119 8.06 3.97 4.82
C ASP A 119 7.08 5.09 5.17
N GLY A 120 5.98 4.76 5.83
CA GLY A 120 4.97 5.74 6.24
C GLY A 120 3.99 6.13 5.13
N LEU A 121 3.90 5.37 4.03
CA LEU A 121 2.85 5.57 3.05
C LEU A 121 1.50 5.28 3.70
N PRO A 122 0.56 6.27 3.73
CA PRO A 122 -0.76 6.02 4.27
C PRO A 122 -1.54 5.05 3.37
N LEU A 123 -2.12 4.05 4.01
CA LEU A 123 -3.01 3.07 3.40
C LEU A 123 -4.35 3.15 4.12
N GLU A 124 -5.43 3.26 3.36
CA GLU A 124 -6.77 3.42 3.93
C GLU A 124 -7.58 2.13 3.79
N LEU A 125 -8.32 1.77 4.82
CA LEU A 125 -9.41 0.82 4.76
C LEU A 125 -10.73 1.59 4.68
N HIS A 126 -11.62 1.23 3.76
CA HIS A 126 -12.89 1.90 3.57
C HIS A 126 -13.99 0.88 3.23
N GLU A 127 -15.14 0.93 3.92
CA GLU A 127 -16.35 0.16 3.59
C GLU A 127 -17.08 0.67 2.38
#